data_02ea2cf931f96d0886dc06fd5a68a633
#
_entry.id   02ea2cf931f96d0886dc06fd5a68a633
#
_cell.length_a   1.000
_cell.length_b   1.000
_cell.length_c   1.000
_cell.angle_alpha   90.00
_cell.angle_beta   90.00
_cell.angle_gamma   90.00
#
_symmetry.space_group_name_H-M   'P 1'
#
loop_
_entity.id
_entity.type
_entity.pdbx_description
1 polymer ?
#
loop_
_entity_poly.entity_id
_entity_poly.type
_entity_poly.pdbx_seq_one_letter_code
_entity_poly.pdbx_strand_id
1 'polypeptide(L)'
;MSDKNRHMPLPSRLLGCLILLALGCGLNATAFAEESQFGYVYTTDLLPKGAMEVEQWLTWRNKKIAGVYDQLEGRTEFEYGVSDWLQVALYANYAWARAYHNGPYGATTPPEQFSDKNVGADARWSSTRFVGVSGEAIYRVLSPYTDGVGLAFYVEPTVGPSFRELETKIILQKNFLDDRLTTAFNFTYAPEWRYLDDDSTPSARSWQHETDINFNAALSYRFAPNWSAGFEFVNEHEYNSYIFKNQSNSGYFFGPTIHYGGKNFFITATFLEQLPWAKAHSDTVAGALVDGRIFDNDFERYRLRVKAGYYF
;
A
#
# COMPACT_ATOMS: atom_id res chain seq x y z
N MET A 1 18.92 -39.25 0.46
CA MET A 1 19.46 -38.21 1.31
C MET A 1 18.35 -37.24 1.61
N SER A 2 17.91 -37.18 2.86
CA SER A 2 16.67 -36.49 3.28
C SER A 2 16.98 -35.04 3.53
N ASP A 3 16.43 -34.16 2.70
CA ASP A 3 16.54 -32.69 2.84
C ASP A 3 15.47 -32.22 3.85
N LYS A 4 15.92 -31.90 5.06
CA LYS A 4 15.05 -31.36 6.10
C LYS A 4 14.76 -29.90 5.80
N ASN A 5 13.55 -29.61 5.32
CA ASN A 5 12.97 -28.29 5.30
C ASN A 5 13.01 -27.67 6.71
N ARG A 6 14.02 -26.87 7.00
CA ARG A 6 14.03 -26.02 8.19
C ARG A 6 13.17 -24.78 7.89
N HIS A 7 11.93 -24.81 8.35
CA HIS A 7 11.15 -23.59 8.53
C HIS A 7 11.90 -22.68 9.51
N MET A 8 12.40 -21.56 9.05
CA MET A 8 12.85 -20.50 9.94
C MET A 8 11.61 -19.87 10.58
N PRO A 9 11.51 -19.80 11.91
CA PRO A 9 10.40 -19.09 12.55
C PRO A 9 10.53 -17.59 12.29
N LEU A 10 9.39 -16.92 12.12
CA LEU A 10 9.28 -15.46 12.17
C LEU A 10 9.92 -14.95 13.46
N PRO A 11 10.67 -13.85 13.45
CA PRO A 11 11.29 -13.34 14.66
C PRO A 11 10.21 -12.90 15.66
N SER A 12 10.02 -13.69 16.71
CA SER A 12 9.04 -13.50 17.78
C SER A 12 9.17 -12.18 18.56
N ARG A 13 10.18 -11.39 18.25
CA ARG A 13 10.45 -10.11 18.93
C ARG A 13 9.70 -8.90 18.33
N LEU A 14 9.17 -9.00 17.11
CA LEU A 14 8.40 -7.92 16.48
C LEU A 14 6.92 -7.89 16.91
N LEU A 15 6.41 -9.01 17.41
CA LEU A 15 5.01 -9.10 17.87
C LEU A 15 4.79 -8.49 19.27
N GLY A 16 5.85 -8.31 20.05
CA GLY A 16 5.78 -7.84 21.45
C GLY A 16 5.65 -6.33 21.64
N CYS A 17 5.97 -5.51 20.64
CA CYS A 17 5.92 -4.04 20.78
C CYS A 17 4.57 -3.42 20.44
N LEU A 18 3.65 -4.16 19.86
CA LEU A 18 2.37 -3.66 19.34
C LEU A 18 1.23 -3.59 20.37
N ILE A 19 1.40 -4.09 21.59
CA ILE A 19 0.28 -4.24 22.55
C ILE A 19 0.28 -3.19 23.68
N LEU A 20 1.30 -2.36 23.83
CA LEU A 20 1.50 -1.54 25.04
C LEU A 20 1.10 -0.06 24.95
N LEU A 21 0.48 0.41 23.87
CA LEU A 21 0.07 1.84 23.73
C LEU A 21 -1.43 2.11 23.91
N ALA A 22 -2.21 1.13 24.33
CA ALA A 22 -3.68 1.23 24.38
C ALA A 22 -4.27 1.56 25.78
N LEU A 23 -3.54 2.16 26.70
CA LEU A 23 -4.08 2.49 28.02
C LEU A 23 -3.85 3.95 28.41
N GLY A 24 -4.86 4.74 28.21
CA GLY A 24 -5.08 5.99 28.95
C GLY A 24 -5.47 7.19 28.11
N CYS A 25 -6.75 7.43 28.02
CA CYS A 25 -7.40 8.73 28.22
C CYS A 25 -8.85 8.66 27.73
N GLY A 26 -9.77 8.53 28.67
CA GLY A 26 -11.20 8.66 28.40
C GLY A 26 -11.55 10.14 28.23
N LEU A 27 -11.83 10.56 27.02
CA LEU A 27 -12.60 11.75 26.72
C LEU A 27 -13.76 11.35 25.79
N ASN A 28 -14.98 11.69 26.20
CA ASN A 28 -16.19 11.40 25.45
C ASN A 28 -16.25 12.29 24.20
N ALA A 29 -15.73 11.82 23.09
CA ALA A 29 -16.01 12.40 21.79
C ALA A 29 -16.99 11.48 21.07
N THR A 30 -18.19 11.96 20.83
CA THR A 30 -19.13 11.34 19.88
C THR A 30 -18.73 11.79 18.48
N ALA A 31 -17.58 11.35 18.01
CA ALA A 31 -17.20 11.50 16.62
C ALA A 31 -17.42 10.15 15.95
N PHE A 32 -18.38 10.07 15.05
CA PHE A 32 -18.39 9.01 14.04
C PHE A 32 -17.42 9.48 12.96
N ALA A 33 -16.13 9.19 13.13
CA ALA A 33 -15.21 9.23 12.02
C ALA A 33 -15.52 7.99 11.18
N GLU A 34 -15.91 8.16 9.93
CA GLU A 34 -16.14 7.07 9.01
C GLU A 34 -14.83 6.92 8.22
N GLU A 35 -13.97 6.03 8.70
CA GLU A 35 -12.71 5.69 8.05
C GLU A 35 -12.96 4.99 6.72
N SER A 36 -11.99 5.06 5.81
CA SER A 36 -12.07 4.36 4.53
C SER A 36 -12.31 2.86 4.72
N GLN A 37 -13.43 2.38 4.17
CA GLN A 37 -13.84 0.97 4.21
C GLN A 37 -12.94 0.07 3.36
N PHE A 38 -11.86 0.61 2.78
CA PHE A 38 -10.97 -0.02 1.83
C PHE A 38 -9.53 -0.05 2.33
N GLY A 39 -8.78 -1.05 1.89
CA GLY A 39 -7.37 -1.17 2.23
C GLY A 39 -6.47 -0.31 1.34
N TYR A 40 -6.86 -0.09 0.08
CA TYR A 40 -6.02 0.57 -0.92
C TYR A 40 -6.67 1.81 -1.55
N VAL A 41 -7.98 1.84 -1.64
CA VAL A 41 -8.73 2.92 -2.29
C VAL A 41 -9.18 3.92 -1.23
N TYR A 42 -8.80 5.18 -1.41
CA TYR A 42 -9.22 6.28 -0.53
C TYR A 42 -10.64 6.72 -0.84
N THR A 43 -11.36 7.12 0.20
CA THR A 43 -12.64 7.82 0.14
C THR A 43 -12.43 9.31 0.41
N THR A 44 -13.50 10.10 0.31
CA THR A 44 -13.49 11.51 0.70
C THR A 44 -13.91 11.72 2.15
N ASP A 45 -14.05 10.65 2.91
CA ASP A 45 -14.34 10.70 4.34
C ASP A 45 -13.09 11.15 5.09
N LEU A 46 -13.26 12.10 5.99
CA LEU A 46 -12.18 12.72 6.76
C LEU A 46 -12.52 12.71 8.25
N LEU A 47 -11.50 12.72 9.08
CA LEU A 47 -11.67 12.96 10.50
C LEU A 47 -12.37 14.30 10.76
N PRO A 48 -13.37 14.36 11.64
CA PRO A 48 -14.01 15.60 12.06
C PRO A 48 -13.00 16.57 12.64
N LYS A 49 -13.29 17.86 12.55
CA LYS A 49 -12.44 18.91 13.12
C LYS A 49 -12.09 18.63 14.58
N GLY A 50 -10.78 18.57 14.88
CA GLY A 50 -10.23 18.37 16.22
C GLY A 50 -10.12 16.90 16.65
N ALA A 51 -10.63 15.95 15.85
CA ALA A 51 -10.44 14.52 16.09
C ALA A 51 -9.04 14.10 15.76
N MET A 52 -8.55 13.09 16.47
CA MET A 52 -7.24 12.49 16.27
C MET A 52 -7.37 10.98 16.17
N GLU A 53 -6.48 10.39 15.40
CA GLU A 53 -6.39 8.96 15.19
C GLU A 53 -4.95 8.48 15.18
N VAL A 54 -4.73 7.27 15.66
CA VAL A 54 -3.52 6.49 15.40
C VAL A 54 -3.92 5.24 14.64
N GLU A 55 -3.30 5.04 13.49
CA GLU A 55 -3.53 3.90 12.65
C GLU A 55 -2.26 3.07 12.46
N GLN A 56 -2.43 1.75 12.33
CA GLN A 56 -1.39 0.82 11.95
C GLN A 56 -1.80 0.05 10.71
N TRP A 57 -0.97 0.14 9.66
CA TRP A 57 -1.11 -0.67 8.46
C TRP A 57 -0.06 -1.76 8.45
N LEU A 58 -0.47 -2.95 8.06
CA LEU A 58 0.42 -4.07 7.77
C LEU A 58 0.03 -4.63 6.40
N THR A 59 0.95 -4.62 5.46
CA THR A 59 0.76 -5.18 4.13
C THR A 59 1.73 -6.34 3.94
N TRP A 60 1.20 -7.54 3.83
CA TRP A 60 1.96 -8.72 3.44
C TRP A 60 1.86 -8.91 1.92
N ARG A 61 3.02 -8.95 1.27
CA ARG A 61 3.19 -9.20 -0.16
C ARG A 61 3.88 -10.55 -0.32
N ASN A 62 3.32 -11.41 -1.14
CA ASN A 62 3.79 -12.79 -1.22
C ASN A 62 3.84 -13.29 -2.66
N LYS A 63 4.85 -14.11 -2.91
CA LYS A 63 5.04 -14.90 -4.11
C LYS A 63 5.36 -14.06 -5.37
N LYS A 64 6.47 -14.35 -5.98
CA LYS A 64 6.87 -13.96 -7.34
C LYS A 64 6.69 -15.17 -8.29
N ILE A 65 7.29 -15.13 -9.46
CA ILE A 65 7.24 -16.22 -10.46
C ILE A 65 7.77 -17.57 -9.90
N ALA A 66 8.81 -17.51 -9.08
CA ALA A 66 9.50 -18.68 -8.55
C ALA A 66 10.02 -18.42 -7.13
N GLY A 67 10.67 -19.42 -6.54
CA GLY A 67 11.43 -19.30 -5.31
C GLY A 67 10.63 -18.90 -4.08
N VAL A 68 11.29 -18.15 -3.19
CA VAL A 68 10.70 -17.61 -1.96
C VAL A 68 10.70 -16.09 -2.04
N TYR A 69 9.56 -15.49 -1.81
CA TYR A 69 9.37 -14.06 -1.68
C TYR A 69 8.28 -13.76 -0.66
N ASP A 70 8.64 -13.05 0.38
CA ASP A 70 7.72 -12.46 1.35
C ASP A 70 8.24 -11.07 1.70
N GLN A 71 7.32 -10.12 1.74
CA GLN A 71 7.57 -8.78 2.22
C GLN A 71 6.45 -8.38 3.17
N LEU A 72 6.80 -7.82 4.30
CA LEU A 72 5.88 -7.21 5.25
C LEU A 72 6.21 -5.72 5.32
N GLU A 73 5.31 -4.89 4.85
CA GLU A 73 5.38 -3.43 4.97
C GLU A 73 4.54 -3.01 6.16
N GLY A 74 5.08 -2.13 6.97
CA GLY A 74 4.40 -1.51 8.09
C GLY A 74 4.39 0.00 7.95
N ARG A 75 3.26 0.61 8.31
CA ARG A 75 3.06 2.04 8.35
C ARG A 75 2.34 2.38 9.65
N THR A 76 2.97 3.17 10.51
CA THR A 76 2.33 3.72 11.70
C THR A 76 2.02 5.18 11.43
N GLU A 77 0.77 5.54 11.62
CA GLU A 77 0.21 6.82 11.23
C GLU A 77 -0.38 7.54 12.43
N PHE A 78 -0.26 8.85 12.45
CA PHE A 78 -0.99 9.74 13.32
C PHE A 78 -1.72 10.78 12.47
N GLU A 79 -3.03 10.81 12.59
CA GLU A 79 -3.92 11.69 11.84
C GLU A 79 -4.56 12.76 12.71
N TYR A 80 -4.88 13.91 12.10
CA TYR A 80 -5.56 15.02 12.72
C TYR A 80 -6.53 15.73 11.78
N GLY A 81 -7.79 15.82 12.18
CA GLY A 81 -8.81 16.62 11.51
C GLY A 81 -8.61 18.11 11.79
N VAL A 82 -7.99 18.82 10.87
CA VAL A 82 -7.76 20.28 10.99
C VAL A 82 -9.08 21.06 10.87
N SER A 83 -9.94 20.62 9.98
CA SER A 83 -11.28 21.14 9.75
C SER A 83 -12.15 20.06 9.10
N ASP A 84 -13.43 20.32 8.90
CA ASP A 84 -14.34 19.37 8.24
C ASP A 84 -14.01 19.12 6.75
N TRP A 85 -13.04 19.82 6.20
CA TRP A 85 -12.59 19.71 4.80
C TRP A 85 -11.08 19.51 4.63
N LEU A 86 -10.31 19.45 5.73
CA LEU A 86 -8.85 19.25 5.71
C LEU A 86 -8.42 18.32 6.83
N GLN A 87 -7.78 17.22 6.46
CA GLN A 87 -7.08 16.27 7.32
C GLN A 87 -5.60 16.28 7.00
N VAL A 88 -4.76 16.07 7.99
CA VAL A 88 -3.32 15.89 7.85
C VAL A 88 -2.86 14.66 8.63
N ALA A 89 -1.80 14.02 8.15
CA ALA A 89 -1.20 12.88 8.84
C ALA A 89 0.33 12.87 8.77
N LEU A 90 0.93 12.12 9.68
CA LEU A 90 2.36 11.82 9.70
C LEU A 90 2.56 10.31 9.80
N TYR A 91 3.50 9.78 9.01
CA TYR A 91 3.77 8.35 8.94
C TYR A 91 5.22 8.01 9.29
N ALA A 92 5.38 6.86 9.93
CA ALA A 92 6.65 6.13 10.00
C ALA A 92 6.53 4.85 9.18
N ASN A 93 7.36 4.71 8.15
CA ASN A 93 7.32 3.60 7.21
C ASN A 93 8.48 2.64 7.45
N TYR A 94 8.21 1.35 7.53
CA TYR A 94 9.20 0.30 7.74
C TYR A 94 8.84 -0.97 6.98
N ALA A 95 9.83 -1.80 6.68
CA ALA A 95 9.64 -3.03 5.96
C ALA A 95 10.55 -4.15 6.48
N TRP A 96 10.08 -5.37 6.36
CA TRP A 96 10.85 -6.60 6.43
C TRP A 96 10.64 -7.39 5.15
N ALA A 97 11.69 -8.05 4.65
CA ALA A 97 11.53 -8.94 3.51
C ALA A 97 12.49 -10.13 3.57
N ARG A 98 12.13 -11.17 2.83
CA ARG A 98 13.00 -12.30 2.50
C ARG A 98 12.84 -12.69 1.04
N ALA A 99 13.94 -13.09 0.42
CA ALA A 99 13.99 -13.51 -0.96
C ALA A 99 14.98 -14.67 -1.14
N TYR A 100 14.65 -15.57 -2.07
CA TYR A 100 15.53 -16.63 -2.51
C TYR A 100 15.06 -17.17 -3.85
N HIS A 101 15.89 -17.05 -4.90
CA HIS A 101 15.61 -17.53 -6.27
C HIS A 101 14.23 -17.09 -6.81
N ASN A 102 13.81 -15.89 -6.46
CA ASN A 102 12.47 -15.36 -6.75
C ASN A 102 12.43 -14.49 -8.02
N GLY A 103 13.59 -14.09 -8.52
CA GLY A 103 13.72 -13.22 -9.67
C GLY A 103 13.78 -13.97 -11.00
N PRO A 104 13.86 -13.21 -12.09
CA PRO A 104 14.12 -13.76 -13.42
C PRO A 104 15.40 -14.62 -13.42
N TYR A 105 15.39 -15.66 -14.22
CA TYR A 105 16.55 -16.57 -14.38
C TYR A 105 17.00 -17.27 -13.08
N GLY A 106 16.14 -17.31 -12.05
CA GLY A 106 16.40 -17.99 -10.79
C GLY A 106 17.33 -17.25 -9.83
N ALA A 107 17.65 -15.99 -10.08
CA ALA A 107 18.45 -15.18 -9.16
C ALA A 107 17.64 -14.76 -7.92
N THR A 108 18.32 -14.55 -6.81
CA THR A 108 17.73 -13.92 -5.63
C THR A 108 17.63 -12.42 -5.84
N THR A 109 16.40 -11.89 -5.86
CA THR A 109 16.10 -10.48 -6.09
C THR A 109 15.34 -9.93 -4.89
N PRO A 110 15.98 -9.10 -4.03
CA PRO A 110 15.30 -8.39 -2.96
C PRO A 110 14.22 -7.45 -3.50
N PRO A 111 13.21 -7.08 -2.69
CA PRO A 111 12.29 -6.00 -3.05
C PRO A 111 13.05 -4.69 -3.29
N GLU A 112 12.48 -3.84 -4.10
CA GLU A 112 13.09 -2.59 -4.54
C GLU A 112 13.47 -1.65 -3.39
N GLN A 113 12.68 -1.59 -2.31
CA GLN A 113 13.04 -0.85 -1.09
C GLN A 113 14.37 -1.29 -0.46
N PHE A 114 14.91 -2.45 -0.88
CA PHE A 114 16.17 -3.03 -0.40
C PHE A 114 17.23 -3.14 -1.49
N SER A 115 17.05 -2.50 -2.62
CA SER A 115 17.95 -2.55 -3.78
C SER A 115 19.35 -1.98 -3.51
N ASP A 116 19.52 -1.22 -2.42
CA ASP A 116 20.83 -0.78 -1.93
C ASP A 116 21.67 -1.93 -1.34
N LYS A 117 21.20 -3.15 -1.33
CA LYS A 117 21.88 -4.34 -0.83
C LYS A 117 22.38 -5.19 -1.99
N ASN A 118 23.70 -5.30 -2.11
CA ASN A 118 24.29 -6.25 -3.04
C ASN A 118 24.07 -7.68 -2.49
N VAL A 119 23.24 -8.45 -3.19
CA VAL A 119 22.85 -9.82 -2.81
C VAL A 119 23.33 -10.78 -3.90
N GLY A 120 24.12 -11.77 -3.52
CA GLY A 120 24.54 -12.80 -4.46
C GLY A 120 23.33 -13.57 -5.03
N ALA A 121 23.37 -13.92 -6.32
CA ALA A 121 22.28 -14.56 -7.04
C ALA A 121 21.74 -15.82 -6.34
N ASP A 122 22.58 -16.59 -5.67
CA ASP A 122 22.23 -17.82 -4.96
C ASP A 122 22.12 -17.66 -3.43
N ALA A 123 22.21 -16.44 -2.93
CA ALA A 123 22.16 -16.18 -1.50
C ALA A 123 20.72 -16.22 -0.96
N ARG A 124 20.50 -16.86 0.19
CA ARG A 124 19.29 -16.64 0.98
C ARG A 124 19.40 -15.29 1.66
N TRP A 125 18.43 -14.42 1.36
CA TRP A 125 18.46 -13.06 1.84
C TRP A 125 17.25 -12.74 2.73
N SER A 126 17.47 -11.98 3.79
CA SER A 126 16.40 -11.37 4.60
C SER A 126 16.92 -10.12 5.27
N SER A 127 16.09 -9.09 5.36
CA SER A 127 16.45 -7.83 6.00
C SER A 127 15.23 -7.10 6.55
N THR A 128 15.47 -6.19 7.49
CA THR A 128 14.49 -5.23 8.00
C THR A 128 15.07 -3.83 7.83
N ARG A 129 14.24 -2.87 7.47
CA ARG A 129 14.66 -1.47 7.39
C ARG A 129 13.56 -0.49 7.78
N PHE A 130 13.98 0.65 8.26
CA PHE A 130 13.18 1.86 8.26
C PHE A 130 13.22 2.45 6.85
N VAL A 131 12.04 2.63 6.22
CA VAL A 131 11.93 3.09 4.83
C VAL A 131 11.97 4.61 4.77
N GLY A 132 11.24 5.29 5.68
CA GLY A 132 11.20 6.74 5.71
C GLY A 132 10.05 7.28 6.54
N VAL A 133 9.87 8.57 6.46
CA VAL A 133 8.73 9.31 7.02
C VAL A 133 7.94 9.95 5.89
N SER A 134 6.62 10.04 6.08
CA SER A 134 5.73 10.75 5.15
C SER A 134 4.89 11.75 5.92
N GLY A 135 4.46 12.80 5.23
CA GLY A 135 3.42 13.70 5.68
C GLY A 135 2.29 13.74 4.67
N GLU A 136 1.05 13.68 5.11
CA GLU A 136 -0.12 13.66 4.24
C GLU A 136 -1.00 14.87 4.47
N ALA A 137 -1.68 15.31 3.42
CA ALA A 137 -2.81 16.20 3.51
C ALA A 137 -3.90 15.80 2.53
N ILE A 138 -5.14 15.71 3.02
CA ILE A 138 -6.34 15.46 2.21
C ILE A 138 -7.26 16.67 2.31
N TYR A 139 -7.55 17.29 1.16
CA TYR A 139 -8.47 18.42 1.05
C TYR A 139 -9.74 17.99 0.33
N ARG A 140 -10.87 17.95 1.06
CA ARG A 140 -12.18 17.64 0.51
C ARG A 140 -12.85 18.89 -0.05
N VAL A 141 -13.21 18.83 -1.34
CA VAL A 141 -13.91 19.92 -2.05
C VAL A 141 -15.43 19.71 -2.03
N LEU A 142 -15.87 18.45 -2.22
CA LEU A 142 -17.29 18.05 -2.21
C LEU A 142 -17.48 16.86 -1.27
N SER A 143 -18.57 16.86 -0.56
CA SER A 143 -18.98 15.76 0.34
C SER A 143 -20.05 14.90 -0.34
N PRO A 144 -19.91 13.57 -0.37
CA PRO A 144 -20.92 12.70 -0.97
C PRO A 144 -22.27 12.78 -0.24
N TYR A 145 -22.27 13.23 1.01
CA TYR A 145 -23.46 13.34 1.87
C TYR A 145 -24.28 14.59 1.61
N THR A 146 -23.67 15.69 1.20
CA THR A 146 -24.34 16.99 0.95
C THR A 146 -24.42 17.34 -0.52
N ASP A 147 -23.41 16.97 -1.30
CA ASP A 147 -23.27 17.38 -2.70
C ASP A 147 -23.62 16.23 -3.67
N GLY A 148 -23.96 15.04 -3.13
CA GLY A 148 -24.33 13.85 -3.91
C GLY A 148 -23.16 13.15 -4.61
N VAL A 149 -21.96 13.74 -4.57
CA VAL A 149 -20.68 13.18 -5.00
C VAL A 149 -19.57 13.77 -4.13
N GLY A 150 -18.60 12.95 -3.76
CA GLY A 150 -17.38 13.36 -3.05
C GLY A 150 -16.25 13.64 -4.04
N LEU A 151 -15.49 14.71 -3.77
CA LEU A 151 -14.24 15.05 -4.47
C LEU A 151 -13.21 15.51 -3.45
N ALA A 152 -12.04 14.89 -3.46
CA ALA A 152 -10.91 15.34 -2.65
C ALA A 152 -9.60 15.29 -3.43
N PHE A 153 -8.64 16.09 -2.97
CA PHE A 153 -7.25 16.08 -3.42
C PHE A 153 -6.36 15.62 -2.27
N TYR A 154 -5.39 14.81 -2.62
CA TYR A 154 -4.44 14.20 -1.72
C TYR A 154 -3.02 14.56 -2.12
N VAL A 155 -2.16 14.78 -1.15
CA VAL A 155 -0.71 14.95 -1.33
C VAL A 155 0.03 14.29 -0.18
N GLU A 156 1.05 13.46 -0.51
CA GLU A 156 1.94 12.82 0.46
C GLU A 156 3.39 12.89 -0.04
N PRO A 157 4.22 13.80 0.45
CA PRO A 157 5.66 13.70 0.32
C PRO A 157 6.22 12.62 1.27
N THR A 158 7.08 11.76 0.74
CA THR A 158 7.84 10.74 1.49
C THR A 158 9.34 10.99 1.37
N VAL A 159 10.06 10.88 2.47
CA VAL A 159 11.52 11.01 2.50
C VAL A 159 12.13 9.88 3.33
N GLY A 160 13.04 9.14 2.70
CA GLY A 160 13.82 8.08 3.32
C GLY A 160 15.29 8.11 2.93
N PRO A 161 16.11 7.21 3.49
CA PRO A 161 17.55 7.17 3.21
C PRO A 161 17.90 6.92 1.74
N SER A 162 17.09 6.13 1.04
CA SER A 162 17.29 5.75 -0.38
C SER A 162 16.03 5.90 -1.22
N PHE A 163 15.01 6.61 -0.71
CA PHE A 163 13.71 6.76 -1.34
C PHE A 163 13.15 8.16 -1.10
N ARG A 164 12.58 8.74 -2.11
CA ARG A 164 11.79 9.99 -2.06
C ARG A 164 10.63 9.84 -3.02
N GLU A 165 9.48 10.36 -2.63
CA GLU A 165 8.26 10.30 -3.42
C GLU A 165 7.42 11.56 -3.18
N LEU A 166 6.64 11.94 -4.18
CA LEU A 166 5.55 12.89 -4.02
C LEU A 166 4.29 12.27 -4.60
N GLU A 167 3.56 11.56 -3.76
CA GLU A 167 2.28 10.98 -4.16
C GLU A 167 1.18 12.05 -4.16
N THR A 168 0.39 12.08 -5.23
CA THR A 168 -0.80 12.93 -5.36
C THR A 168 -1.97 12.10 -5.85
N LYS A 169 -3.19 12.39 -5.33
CA LYS A 169 -4.41 11.70 -5.81
C LYS A 169 -5.55 12.68 -6.07
N ILE A 170 -6.38 12.32 -7.04
CA ILE A 170 -7.75 12.80 -7.16
C ILE A 170 -8.65 11.66 -6.67
N ILE A 171 -9.47 11.95 -5.67
CA ILE A 171 -10.36 10.99 -5.02
C ILE A 171 -11.78 11.36 -5.36
N LEU A 172 -12.52 10.41 -5.93
CA LEU A 172 -13.95 10.52 -6.20
C LEU A 172 -14.70 9.47 -5.38
N GLN A 173 -15.83 9.88 -4.79
CA GLN A 173 -16.71 8.99 -4.03
C GLN A 173 -18.16 9.23 -4.41
N LYS A 174 -18.94 8.16 -4.46
CA LYS A 174 -20.39 8.25 -4.55
C LYS A 174 -21.03 7.19 -3.69
N ASN A 175 -22.01 7.64 -2.90
CA ASN A 175 -22.83 6.78 -2.05
C ASN A 175 -24.19 6.52 -2.70
N PHE A 176 -24.74 5.34 -2.46
CA PHE A 176 -26.03 4.88 -2.95
C PHE A 176 -26.75 4.12 -1.83
N LEU A 177 -28.05 3.88 -2.01
CA LEU A 177 -28.88 3.07 -1.10
C LEU A 177 -28.85 3.60 0.35
N ASP A 178 -29.08 4.91 0.52
CA ASP A 178 -29.02 5.60 1.80
C ASP A 178 -27.66 5.36 2.52
N ASP A 179 -26.58 5.67 1.81
CA ASP A 179 -25.19 5.53 2.24
C ASP A 179 -24.77 4.10 2.66
N ARG A 180 -25.50 3.09 2.21
CA ARG A 180 -25.15 1.68 2.46
C ARG A 180 -24.21 1.11 1.42
N LEU A 181 -24.18 1.64 0.22
CA LEU A 181 -23.27 1.26 -0.84
C LEU A 181 -22.36 2.44 -1.15
N THR A 182 -21.08 2.29 -0.83
CA THR A 182 -20.02 3.26 -1.13
C THR A 182 -19.24 2.80 -2.35
N THR A 183 -19.03 3.69 -3.29
CA THR A 183 -18.12 3.49 -4.43
C THR A 183 -17.07 4.57 -4.42
N ALA A 184 -15.82 4.21 -4.67
CA ALA A 184 -14.70 5.14 -4.73
C ALA A 184 -13.82 4.88 -5.96
N PHE A 185 -13.21 5.95 -6.44
CA PHE A 185 -12.25 5.91 -7.54
C PHE A 185 -11.10 6.86 -7.22
N ASN A 186 -9.85 6.39 -7.39
CA ASN A 186 -8.66 7.21 -7.23
C ASN A 186 -7.85 7.23 -8.52
N PHE A 187 -7.43 8.41 -8.91
CA PHE A 187 -6.35 8.61 -9.87
C PHE A 187 -5.11 9.04 -9.08
N THR A 188 -4.02 8.28 -9.19
CA THR A 188 -2.75 8.55 -8.51
C THR A 188 -1.69 8.94 -9.53
N TYR A 189 -0.92 9.97 -9.20
CA TYR A 189 0.30 10.35 -9.87
C TYR A 189 1.40 10.53 -8.82
N ALA A 190 2.43 9.70 -8.88
CA ALA A 190 3.48 9.61 -7.87
C ALA A 190 4.87 9.52 -8.51
N PRO A 191 5.52 10.67 -8.81
CA PRO A 191 6.93 10.66 -9.14
C PRO A 191 7.77 10.29 -7.93
N GLU A 192 8.70 9.36 -8.13
CA GLU A 192 9.61 8.88 -7.11
C GLU A 192 11.05 8.87 -7.56
N TRP A 193 11.95 8.88 -6.61
CA TRP A 193 13.40 8.81 -6.81
C TRP A 193 13.97 7.76 -5.88
N ARG A 194 14.70 6.81 -6.46
CA ARG A 194 15.34 5.71 -5.76
C ARG A 194 16.87 5.80 -5.91
N TYR A 195 17.59 5.55 -4.85
CA TYR A 195 19.05 5.53 -4.86
C TYR A 195 19.52 4.11 -5.15
N LEU A 196 19.71 3.82 -6.44
CA LEU A 196 20.01 2.49 -6.98
C LEU A 196 21.44 2.42 -7.53
N ASP A 197 21.90 1.19 -7.79
CA ASP A 197 23.12 0.96 -8.52
C ASP A 197 23.00 1.56 -9.93
N ASP A 198 24.07 2.20 -10.42
CA ASP A 198 24.10 2.82 -11.72
C ASP A 198 24.40 1.78 -12.80
N ASP A 199 23.50 1.59 -13.76
CA ASP A 199 23.65 0.63 -14.85
C ASP A 199 24.87 0.90 -15.73
N SER A 200 25.29 2.16 -15.85
CA SER A 200 26.45 2.58 -16.63
C SER A 200 27.78 2.43 -15.89
N THR A 201 27.72 2.36 -14.56
CA THR A 201 28.89 2.27 -13.68
C THR A 201 28.58 1.37 -12.49
N PRO A 202 28.77 0.04 -12.59
CA PRO A 202 28.30 -0.93 -11.60
C PRO A 202 28.81 -0.78 -10.16
N SER A 203 29.78 0.08 -9.91
CA SER A 203 30.27 0.41 -8.57
C SER A 203 29.79 1.77 -8.05
N ALA A 204 29.05 2.52 -8.85
CA ALA A 204 28.46 3.80 -8.48
C ALA A 204 26.97 3.65 -8.20
N ARG A 205 26.42 4.57 -7.44
CA ARG A 205 24.98 4.69 -7.18
C ARG A 205 24.52 6.07 -7.56
N SER A 206 23.32 6.14 -8.12
CA SER A 206 22.69 7.39 -8.50
C SER A 206 21.22 7.40 -8.12
N TRP A 207 20.64 8.61 -8.02
CA TRP A 207 19.21 8.78 -7.93
C TRP A 207 18.59 8.53 -9.30
N GLN A 208 17.84 7.44 -9.41
CA GLN A 208 17.02 7.12 -10.58
C GLN A 208 15.60 7.54 -10.31
N HIS A 209 14.89 7.95 -11.33
CA HIS A 209 13.52 8.41 -11.19
C HIS A 209 12.57 7.44 -11.89
N GLU A 210 11.40 7.29 -11.30
CA GLU A 210 10.28 6.52 -11.79
C GLU A 210 8.98 7.28 -11.50
N THR A 211 7.89 6.94 -12.14
CA THR A 211 6.59 7.57 -11.85
C THR A 211 5.50 6.53 -11.90
N ASP A 212 4.75 6.45 -10.83
CA ASP A 212 3.54 5.64 -10.75
C ASP A 212 2.34 6.44 -11.23
N ILE A 213 1.56 5.84 -12.13
CA ILE A 213 0.31 6.42 -12.61
C ILE A 213 -0.78 5.34 -12.53
N ASN A 214 -1.67 5.47 -11.56
CA ASN A 214 -2.58 4.41 -11.17
C ASN A 214 -4.04 4.85 -11.20
N PHE A 215 -4.95 3.90 -11.52
CA PHE A 215 -6.40 4.07 -11.51
C PHE A 215 -7.00 2.97 -10.65
N ASN A 216 -7.44 3.32 -9.46
CA ASN A 216 -7.97 2.36 -8.51
C ASN A 216 -9.46 2.57 -8.32
N ALA A 217 -10.22 1.51 -8.12
CA ALA A 217 -11.66 1.57 -7.90
C ALA A 217 -12.08 0.59 -6.82
N ALA A 218 -13.11 0.95 -6.06
CA ALA A 218 -13.64 0.09 -5.02
C ALA A 218 -15.15 0.25 -4.87
N LEU A 219 -15.78 -0.78 -4.34
CA LEU A 219 -17.15 -0.74 -3.88
C LEU A 219 -17.28 -1.51 -2.56
N SER A 220 -18.09 -1.01 -1.63
CA SER A 220 -18.37 -1.64 -0.34
C SER A 220 -19.82 -1.49 0.03
N TYR A 221 -20.43 -2.54 0.57
CA TYR A 221 -21.80 -2.56 1.04
C TYR A 221 -21.87 -2.83 2.54
N ARG A 222 -22.54 -1.92 3.28
CA ARG A 222 -22.81 -2.08 4.69
C ARG A 222 -23.98 -3.06 4.89
N PHE A 223 -23.65 -4.32 5.17
CA PHE A 223 -24.62 -5.40 5.32
C PHE A 223 -25.16 -5.56 6.74
N ALA A 224 -24.45 -5.01 7.75
CA ALA A 224 -24.88 -4.97 9.14
C ALA A 224 -24.40 -3.67 9.80
N PRO A 225 -24.93 -3.26 10.96
CA PRO A 225 -24.36 -2.17 11.75
C PRO A 225 -22.86 -2.42 11.96
N ASN A 226 -22.02 -1.43 11.67
CA ASN A 226 -20.56 -1.47 11.80
C ASN A 226 -19.82 -2.43 10.84
N TRP A 227 -20.50 -3.20 10.00
CA TRP A 227 -19.85 -4.15 9.10
C TRP A 227 -20.13 -3.82 7.64
N SER A 228 -19.06 -3.68 6.88
CA SER A 228 -19.08 -3.52 5.43
C SER A 228 -18.20 -4.55 4.75
N ALA A 229 -18.59 -4.97 3.57
CA ALA A 229 -17.77 -5.84 2.73
C ALA A 229 -17.91 -5.44 1.27
N GLY A 230 -16.83 -5.67 0.50
CA GLY A 230 -16.78 -5.23 -0.87
C GLY A 230 -15.61 -5.80 -1.64
N PHE A 231 -15.23 -5.08 -2.67
CA PHE A 231 -14.12 -5.44 -3.55
C PHE A 231 -13.32 -4.21 -3.92
N GLU A 232 -12.02 -4.41 -4.11
CA GLU A 232 -11.09 -3.42 -4.63
C GLU A 232 -10.44 -3.91 -5.92
N PHE A 233 -10.31 -3.01 -6.87
CA PHE A 233 -9.47 -3.13 -8.05
C PHE A 233 -8.36 -2.09 -7.97
N VAL A 234 -7.13 -2.56 -7.98
CA VAL A 234 -5.93 -1.75 -7.91
C VAL A 234 -5.08 -2.04 -9.12
N ASN A 235 -4.69 -1.01 -9.85
CA ASN A 235 -3.65 -1.16 -10.85
C ASN A 235 -2.44 -0.32 -10.48
N GLU A 236 -1.27 -0.81 -10.87
CA GLU A 236 0.00 -0.15 -10.70
C GLU A 236 0.70 -0.12 -12.04
N HIS A 237 0.99 1.09 -12.50
CA HIS A 237 1.71 1.34 -13.74
C HIS A 237 2.94 2.20 -13.44
N GLU A 238 4.11 1.65 -13.68
CA GLU A 238 5.39 2.31 -13.49
C GLU A 238 5.93 2.81 -14.85
N TYR A 239 6.48 4.00 -14.84
CA TYR A 239 7.01 4.68 -16.03
C TYR A 239 8.39 5.25 -15.75
N ASN A 240 9.38 4.93 -16.60
CA ASN A 240 10.72 5.55 -16.58
C ASN A 240 10.69 6.98 -17.15
N SER A 241 9.63 7.73 -16.88
CA SER A 241 9.42 9.12 -17.32
C SER A 241 8.35 9.79 -16.45
N TYR A 242 8.30 11.12 -16.46
CA TYR A 242 7.28 11.89 -15.73
C TYR A 242 5.88 11.88 -16.39
N ILE A 243 5.69 11.15 -17.46
CA ILE A 243 4.44 11.08 -18.22
C ILE A 243 4.21 9.64 -18.70
N PHE A 244 3.07 9.37 -19.32
CA PHE A 244 2.69 8.06 -19.90
C PHE A 244 3.61 7.61 -21.06
N LYS A 245 4.93 7.58 -20.83
CA LYS A 245 5.93 7.09 -21.77
C LYS A 245 6.91 6.16 -21.09
N ASN A 246 7.46 5.22 -21.85
CA ASN A 246 8.43 4.25 -21.35
C ASN A 246 7.91 3.49 -20.13
N GLN A 247 6.71 2.90 -20.28
CA GLN A 247 6.15 2.05 -19.25
C GLN A 247 7.08 0.86 -19.01
N SER A 248 7.53 0.70 -17.76
CA SER A 248 8.39 -0.39 -17.30
C SER A 248 7.53 -1.57 -16.83
N ASN A 249 6.53 -1.32 -16.02
CA ASN A 249 5.74 -2.35 -15.36
C ASN A 249 4.25 -2.05 -15.39
N SER A 250 3.43 -3.11 -15.27
CA SER A 250 1.97 -3.00 -15.14
C SER A 250 1.38 -4.16 -14.36
N GLY A 251 0.93 -3.90 -13.15
CA GLY A 251 0.23 -4.87 -12.30
C GLY A 251 -1.25 -4.54 -12.18
N TYR A 252 -2.11 -5.56 -12.17
CA TYR A 252 -3.54 -5.42 -11.96
C TYR A 252 -3.96 -6.37 -10.87
N PHE A 253 -4.61 -5.86 -9.84
CA PHE A 253 -4.99 -6.61 -8.66
C PHE A 253 -6.48 -6.48 -8.42
N PHE A 254 -7.09 -7.56 -7.95
CA PHE A 254 -8.49 -7.58 -7.59
C PHE A 254 -8.72 -8.50 -6.39
N GLY A 255 -9.65 -8.12 -5.52
CA GLY A 255 -10.04 -8.99 -4.44
C GLY A 255 -10.97 -8.36 -3.41
N PRO A 256 -11.39 -9.16 -2.42
CA PRO A 256 -12.35 -8.75 -1.41
C PRO A 256 -11.73 -7.86 -0.34
N THR A 257 -12.57 -6.99 0.20
CA THR A 257 -12.33 -6.21 1.41
C THR A 257 -13.43 -6.45 2.44
N ILE A 258 -13.09 -6.40 3.72
CA ILE A 258 -14.04 -6.39 4.84
C ILE A 258 -13.61 -5.33 5.84
N HIS A 259 -14.58 -4.60 6.36
CA HIS A 259 -14.37 -3.52 7.29
C HIS A 259 -15.31 -3.64 8.50
N TYR A 260 -14.77 -3.37 9.67
CA TYR A 260 -15.50 -3.15 10.90
C TYR A 260 -15.21 -1.75 11.43
N GLY A 261 -16.23 -0.89 11.49
CA GLY A 261 -16.17 0.44 12.09
C GLY A 261 -16.89 0.46 13.44
N GLY A 262 -16.15 0.47 14.54
CA GLY A 262 -16.67 0.62 15.89
C GLY A 262 -16.69 2.08 16.34
N LYS A 263 -17.10 2.33 17.58
CA LYS A 263 -17.17 3.70 18.13
C LYS A 263 -15.80 4.37 18.26
N ASN A 264 -14.80 3.60 18.68
CA ASN A 264 -13.47 4.14 19.00
C ASN A 264 -12.36 3.46 18.20
N PHE A 265 -12.66 2.46 17.40
CA PHE A 265 -11.68 1.75 16.60
C PHE A 265 -12.31 1.18 15.34
N PHE A 266 -11.48 0.94 14.34
CA PHE A 266 -11.85 0.18 13.15
C PHE A 266 -10.81 -0.86 12.81
N ILE A 267 -11.19 -1.82 11.99
CA ILE A 267 -10.29 -2.78 11.36
C ILE A 267 -10.77 -2.98 9.92
N THR A 268 -9.86 -2.86 8.97
CA THR A 268 -10.09 -3.18 7.56
C THR A 268 -9.11 -4.27 7.14
N ALA A 269 -9.59 -5.27 6.42
CA ALA A 269 -8.74 -6.30 5.83
C ALA A 269 -9.08 -6.47 4.35
N THR A 270 -8.07 -6.36 3.49
CA THR A 270 -8.20 -6.49 2.04
C THR A 270 -7.19 -7.50 1.52
N PHE A 271 -7.67 -8.50 0.81
CA PHE A 271 -6.85 -9.48 0.10
C PHE A 271 -6.95 -9.24 -1.40
N LEU A 272 -5.82 -9.09 -2.07
CA LEU A 272 -5.75 -8.89 -3.51
C LEU A 272 -4.89 -9.98 -4.17
N GLU A 273 -5.33 -10.43 -5.34
CA GLU A 273 -4.57 -11.30 -6.23
C GLU A 273 -4.24 -10.56 -7.52
N GLN A 274 -3.00 -10.71 -7.99
CA GLN A 274 -2.59 -10.17 -9.28
C GLN A 274 -3.32 -10.89 -10.41
N LEU A 275 -4.00 -10.13 -11.27
CA LEU A 275 -4.65 -10.62 -12.48
C LEU A 275 -3.64 -10.82 -13.61
N PRO A 276 -3.86 -11.81 -14.50
CA PRO A 276 -2.94 -12.11 -15.60
C PRO A 276 -3.13 -11.15 -16.79
N TRP A 277 -3.12 -9.86 -16.54
CA TRP A 277 -3.38 -8.81 -17.53
C TRP A 277 -2.18 -7.92 -17.81
N ALA A 278 -1.02 -8.25 -17.23
CA ALA A 278 0.20 -7.51 -17.46
C ALA A 278 0.57 -7.50 -18.95
N LYS A 279 1.15 -6.40 -19.39
CA LYS A 279 1.76 -6.33 -20.71
C LYS A 279 3.17 -6.92 -20.65
N ALA A 280 3.55 -7.70 -21.67
CA ALA A 280 4.95 -8.04 -21.87
C ALA A 280 5.68 -6.76 -22.34
N HIS A 281 6.61 -6.26 -21.54
CA HIS A 281 7.50 -5.16 -21.92
C HIS A 281 8.80 -5.72 -22.47
N SER A 282 9.37 -5.06 -23.48
CA SER A 282 10.29 -5.69 -24.45
C SER A 282 11.71 -5.93 -23.94
N ASP A 283 12.19 -5.23 -22.93
CA ASP A 283 13.65 -5.13 -22.71
C ASP A 283 14.13 -5.70 -21.39
N THR A 284 13.26 -5.83 -20.44
CA THR A 284 13.50 -6.54 -19.19
C THR A 284 12.31 -7.44 -18.97
N VAL A 285 12.51 -8.66 -18.58
CA VAL A 285 11.44 -9.64 -18.40
C VAL A 285 10.59 -9.22 -17.19
N ALA A 286 9.87 -8.11 -17.32
CA ALA A 286 8.91 -7.67 -16.33
C ALA A 286 7.74 -8.67 -16.22
N GLY A 287 7.32 -9.23 -17.36
CA GLY A 287 6.22 -10.18 -17.42
C GLY A 287 6.66 -11.65 -17.29
N ALA A 288 6.00 -12.39 -16.41
CA ALA A 288 6.15 -13.81 -16.27
C ALA A 288 5.00 -14.55 -16.95
N LEU A 289 5.32 -15.49 -17.85
CA LEU A 289 4.36 -16.40 -18.45
C LEU A 289 4.14 -17.61 -17.54
N VAL A 290 2.95 -17.72 -16.95
CA VAL A 290 2.55 -18.87 -16.12
C VAL A 290 1.27 -19.48 -16.69
N ASP A 291 1.33 -20.72 -17.13
CA ASP A 291 0.21 -21.45 -17.76
C ASP A 291 -0.46 -20.65 -18.91
N GLY A 292 0.36 -20.01 -19.75
CA GLY A 292 -0.11 -19.20 -20.87
C GLY A 292 -0.68 -17.83 -20.50
N ARG A 293 -0.53 -17.41 -19.24
CA ARG A 293 -1.01 -16.12 -18.71
C ARG A 293 0.16 -15.23 -18.31
N ILE A 294 0.04 -13.92 -18.55
CA ILE A 294 1.10 -12.96 -18.28
C ILE A 294 0.83 -12.25 -16.96
N PHE A 295 1.77 -12.36 -16.03
CA PHE A 295 1.83 -11.62 -14.78
C PHE A 295 3.07 -10.73 -14.77
N ASP A 296 2.97 -9.56 -14.14
CA ASP A 296 4.15 -8.75 -13.94
C ASP A 296 4.94 -9.26 -12.74
N ASN A 297 6.23 -9.57 -12.94
CA ASN A 297 7.06 -10.17 -11.90
C ASN A 297 7.77 -9.13 -11.02
N ASP A 298 7.68 -7.85 -11.33
CA ASP A 298 8.12 -6.80 -10.41
C ASP A 298 7.15 -6.67 -9.24
N PHE A 299 5.88 -7.02 -9.48
CA PHE A 299 4.89 -7.15 -8.42
C PHE A 299 4.77 -8.57 -7.88
N GLU A 300 4.25 -8.71 -6.67
CA GLU A 300 3.87 -9.98 -6.07
C GLU A 300 2.55 -10.50 -6.64
N ARG A 301 2.29 -11.79 -6.35
CA ARG A 301 1.03 -12.43 -6.77
C ARG A 301 -0.11 -12.18 -5.80
N TYR A 302 0.19 -12.03 -4.52
CA TYR A 302 -0.81 -11.89 -3.46
C TYR A 302 -0.43 -10.77 -2.53
N ARG A 303 -1.46 -10.01 -2.12
CA ARG A 303 -1.36 -8.95 -1.10
C ARG A 303 -2.44 -9.15 -0.06
N LEU A 304 -2.07 -9.05 1.20
CA LEU A 304 -3.01 -8.92 2.31
C LEU A 304 -2.65 -7.66 3.08
N ARG A 305 -3.55 -6.68 3.09
CA ARG A 305 -3.42 -5.49 3.93
C ARG A 305 -4.41 -5.55 5.07
N VAL A 306 -3.93 -5.29 6.27
CA VAL A 306 -4.75 -5.07 7.46
C VAL A 306 -4.45 -3.67 7.97
N LYS A 307 -5.49 -2.88 8.15
CA LYS A 307 -5.48 -1.54 8.77
C LYS A 307 -6.22 -1.65 10.09
N ALA A 308 -5.72 -1.00 11.13
CA ALA A 308 -6.42 -0.89 12.40
C ALA A 308 -6.14 0.48 12.99
N GLY A 309 -7.19 1.24 13.30
CA GLY A 309 -7.11 2.58 13.84
C GLY A 309 -7.87 2.74 15.17
N TYR A 310 -7.45 3.71 15.95
CA TYR A 310 -8.08 4.10 17.19
C TYR A 310 -8.25 5.61 17.27
N TYR A 311 -9.48 6.04 17.55
CA TYR A 311 -9.88 7.44 17.64
C TYR A 311 -9.79 7.96 19.08
N PHE A 312 -9.33 9.21 19.24
CA PHE A 312 -9.24 9.91 20.52
C PHE A 312 -10.24 11.04 20.64
#